data_22836ea51bbc16dab027194b10a488c3
#
_entry.id   22836ea51bbc16dab027194b10a488c3
#
_cell.length_a   1.000
_cell.length_b   1.000
_cell.length_c   1.000
_cell.angle_alpha   90.00
_cell.angle_beta   90.00
_cell.angle_gamma   90.00
#
_symmetry.space_group_name_H-M   'P 1'
#
loop_
_entity.id
_entity.type
_entity.pdbx_description
1 polymer ?
#
loop_
_entity_poly.entity_id
_entity_poly.type
_entity_poly.pdbx_seq_one_letter_code
_entity_poly.pdbx_strand_id
1 'polypeptide(L)'
;MQEQNPIVLMNFSGIYREEEFWKNRQVSWIELQDVCGTNCYCDEEAIAEINKRTENYPTAGIHFIDSGNYHYMTRLWLTRMDQPFCLLVYDNHTDMQPPAFGGILSCGGWIAAALEELENLKYVILVGPDEAAYEQVDENLKDRVIFLSREKLQVMNDEERNWFLRETVSEVSVSYTHLRAHETS
;
A
#
# COMPACT_ATOMS: atom_id res chain seq x y z
N MET A 1 1.13 -17.21 -24.50
CA MET A 1 1.00 -15.73 -24.45
C MET A 1 1.23 -15.38 -23.00
N GLN A 2 2.22 -14.58 -22.67
CA GLN A 2 2.30 -14.03 -21.30
C GLN A 2 1.07 -13.15 -21.13
N GLU A 3 0.20 -13.46 -20.19
CA GLU A 3 -0.84 -12.55 -19.76
C GLU A 3 -0.16 -11.28 -19.30
N GLN A 4 -0.37 -10.19 -20.03
CA GLN A 4 0.13 -8.88 -19.58
C GLN A 4 -0.64 -8.54 -18.30
N ASN A 5 0.07 -8.21 -17.24
CA ASN A 5 -0.56 -7.72 -16.02
C ASN A 5 -1.47 -6.54 -16.36
N PRO A 6 -2.72 -6.53 -15.90
CA PRO A 6 -3.66 -5.47 -16.21
C PRO A 6 -3.17 -4.13 -15.64
N ILE A 7 -3.44 -3.06 -16.38
CA ILE A 7 -3.24 -1.68 -15.93
C ILE A 7 -4.61 -1.10 -15.63
N VAL A 8 -4.80 -0.65 -14.41
CA VAL A 8 -6.06 -0.07 -13.93
C VAL A 8 -5.82 1.39 -13.56
N LEU A 9 -6.64 2.28 -14.08
CA LEU A 9 -6.64 3.72 -13.75
C LEU A 9 -7.88 4.01 -12.90
N MET A 10 -7.69 4.36 -11.63
CA MET A 10 -8.74 4.75 -10.71
C MET A 10 -8.90 6.27 -10.76
N ASN A 11 -9.98 6.72 -11.36
CA ASN A 11 -10.18 8.12 -11.69
C ASN A 11 -11.06 8.81 -10.66
N PHE A 12 -10.45 9.39 -9.63
CA PHE A 12 -11.13 10.17 -8.59
C PHE A 12 -11.22 11.66 -8.92
N SER A 13 -10.15 12.26 -9.44
CA SER A 13 -10.07 13.72 -9.67
C SER A 13 -10.13 14.12 -11.14
N GLY A 14 -9.93 13.17 -12.05
CA GLY A 14 -9.82 13.45 -13.48
C GLY A 14 -8.39 13.71 -13.96
N ILE A 15 -7.39 13.70 -13.06
CA ILE A 15 -5.99 14.05 -13.37
C ILE A 15 -5.42 13.25 -14.55
N TYR A 16 -5.75 11.97 -14.67
CA TYR A 16 -5.22 11.13 -15.75
C TYR A 16 -5.74 11.48 -17.15
N ARG A 17 -6.82 12.25 -17.27
CA ARG A 17 -7.38 12.64 -18.56
C ARG A 17 -6.47 13.61 -19.31
N GLU A 18 -5.65 14.36 -18.59
CA GLU A 18 -4.68 15.32 -19.12
C GLU A 18 -3.32 14.66 -19.41
N GLU A 19 -3.13 13.42 -18.97
CA GLU A 19 -1.88 12.67 -19.12
C GLU A 19 -1.86 11.83 -20.39
N GLU A 20 -0.65 11.48 -20.86
CA GLU A 20 -0.46 10.74 -22.11
C GLU A 20 0.10 9.32 -21.95
N PHE A 21 0.63 8.97 -20.77
CA PHE A 21 1.34 7.71 -20.52
C PHE A 21 0.51 6.46 -20.81
N TRP A 22 -0.79 6.55 -20.74
CA TRP A 22 -1.74 5.44 -20.91
C TRP A 22 -2.26 5.29 -22.34
N LYS A 23 -2.17 6.34 -23.19
CA LYS A 23 -2.84 6.41 -24.52
C LYS A 23 -2.47 5.25 -25.47
N ASN A 24 -1.26 4.70 -25.36
CA ASN A 24 -0.77 3.60 -26.21
C ASN A 24 -0.73 2.26 -25.47
N ARG A 25 -1.51 2.10 -24.41
CA ARG A 25 -1.57 0.90 -23.57
C ARG A 25 -3.00 0.41 -23.44
N GLN A 26 -3.14 -0.90 -23.26
CA GLN A 26 -4.44 -1.45 -22.86
C GLN A 26 -4.62 -1.16 -21.38
N VAL A 27 -5.55 -0.27 -21.05
CA VAL A 27 -5.86 0.16 -19.69
C VAL A 27 -7.35 -0.01 -19.41
N SER A 28 -7.68 -0.28 -18.16
CA SER A 28 -9.05 -0.29 -17.65
C SER A 28 -9.27 0.94 -16.79
N TRP A 29 -10.36 1.66 -17.04
CA TRP A 29 -10.76 2.81 -16.24
C TRP A 29 -11.82 2.43 -15.22
N ILE A 30 -11.64 2.90 -13.99
CA ILE A 30 -12.66 2.84 -12.95
C ILE A 30 -13.01 4.29 -12.59
N GLU A 31 -14.19 4.72 -13.01
CA GLU A 31 -14.68 6.08 -12.74
C GLU A 31 -15.18 6.17 -11.30
N LEU A 32 -14.64 7.11 -10.53
CA LEU A 32 -14.88 7.30 -9.11
C LEU A 32 -15.11 8.77 -8.74
N GLN A 33 -15.19 9.66 -9.74
CA GLN A 33 -15.36 11.11 -9.54
C GLN A 33 -16.72 11.48 -8.88
N ASP A 34 -17.71 10.64 -9.04
CA ASP A 34 -19.04 10.81 -8.48
C ASP A 34 -19.21 10.19 -7.08
N VAL A 35 -18.18 9.51 -6.57
CA VAL A 35 -18.21 8.91 -5.23
C VAL A 35 -17.81 9.97 -4.21
N CYS A 36 -18.78 10.39 -3.39
CA CYS A 36 -18.53 11.32 -2.29
C CYS A 36 -17.76 10.66 -1.14
N GLY A 37 -17.15 11.45 -0.25
CA GLY A 37 -16.47 10.93 0.94
C GLY A 37 -15.14 10.27 0.68
N THR A 38 -14.46 10.60 -0.44
CA THR A 38 -13.22 9.92 -0.88
C THR A 38 -11.96 10.76 -0.75
N ASN A 39 -12.05 12.08 -0.59
CA ASN A 39 -10.86 12.95 -0.61
C ASN A 39 -10.16 12.98 0.75
N CYS A 40 -8.93 12.51 0.82
CA CYS A 40 -8.08 12.31 2.02
C CYS A 40 -8.64 11.29 3.03
N TYR A 41 -9.93 11.15 3.12
CA TYR A 41 -10.66 10.23 3.99
C TYR A 41 -11.62 9.39 3.17
N CYS A 42 -11.92 8.18 3.64
CA CYS A 42 -12.87 7.30 2.98
C CYS A 42 -13.85 6.76 4.02
N ASP A 43 -15.10 7.21 3.93
CA ASP A 43 -16.17 6.73 4.79
C ASP A 43 -16.69 5.35 4.36
N GLU A 44 -17.52 4.74 5.20
CA GLU A 44 -18.02 3.38 4.97
C GLU A 44 -18.87 3.27 3.69
N GLU A 45 -19.64 4.32 3.35
CA GLU A 45 -20.47 4.34 2.15
C GLU A 45 -19.58 4.41 0.89
N ALA A 46 -18.54 5.25 0.92
CA ALA A 46 -17.55 5.34 -0.14
C ALA A 46 -16.77 4.01 -0.30
N ILE A 47 -16.33 3.38 0.78
CA ILE A 47 -15.66 2.08 0.76
C ILE A 47 -16.57 1.03 0.08
N ALA A 48 -17.84 0.97 0.44
CA ALA A 48 -18.79 0.01 -0.15
C ALA A 48 -18.96 0.24 -1.66
N GLU A 49 -19.12 1.48 -2.10
CA GLU A 49 -19.28 1.81 -3.52
C GLU A 49 -17.98 1.55 -4.31
N ILE A 50 -16.83 1.91 -3.77
CA ILE A 50 -15.53 1.62 -4.38
C ILE A 50 -15.33 0.11 -4.52
N ASN A 51 -15.58 -0.66 -3.48
CA ASN A 51 -15.44 -2.12 -3.51
C ASN A 51 -16.34 -2.75 -4.59
N LYS A 52 -17.56 -2.28 -4.73
CA LYS A 52 -18.49 -2.71 -5.78
C LYS A 52 -17.96 -2.41 -7.19
N ARG A 53 -17.41 -1.20 -7.41
CA ARG A 53 -16.85 -0.81 -8.73
C ARG A 53 -15.56 -1.53 -9.07
N THR A 54 -14.83 -1.99 -8.06
CA THR A 54 -13.55 -2.68 -8.23
C THR A 54 -13.63 -4.20 -8.20
N GLU A 55 -14.78 -4.81 -7.85
CA GLU A 55 -14.94 -6.23 -7.59
C GLU A 55 -14.48 -7.16 -8.73
N ASN A 56 -14.68 -6.72 -9.98
CA ASN A 56 -14.35 -7.49 -11.18
C ASN A 56 -12.91 -7.27 -11.69
N TYR A 57 -12.10 -6.49 -10.97
CA TYR A 57 -10.72 -6.21 -11.34
C TYR A 57 -9.77 -7.02 -10.46
N PRO A 58 -8.71 -7.61 -11.03
CA PRO A 58 -7.77 -8.42 -10.26
C PRO A 58 -6.91 -7.54 -9.34
N THR A 59 -6.49 -8.08 -8.20
CA THR A 59 -5.53 -7.44 -7.30
C THR A 59 -4.12 -7.39 -7.90
N ALA A 60 -3.75 -8.42 -8.68
CA ALA A 60 -2.48 -8.45 -9.39
C ALA A 60 -2.50 -7.51 -10.59
N GLY A 61 -1.48 -6.66 -10.72
CA GLY A 61 -1.38 -5.71 -11.82
C GLY A 61 -0.73 -4.39 -11.42
N ILE A 62 -0.92 -3.38 -12.26
CA ILE A 62 -0.48 -2.00 -11.99
C ILE A 62 -1.73 -1.16 -11.79
N HIS A 63 -1.90 -0.63 -10.59
CA HIS A 63 -3.01 0.22 -10.23
C HIS A 63 -2.53 1.66 -10.03
N PHE A 64 -3.02 2.57 -10.84
CA PHE A 64 -2.82 4.00 -10.67
C PHE A 64 -3.99 4.55 -9.84
N ILE A 65 -3.70 5.05 -8.66
CA ILE A 65 -4.69 5.43 -7.65
C ILE A 65 -4.89 6.95 -7.52
N ASP A 66 -4.72 7.68 -8.63
CA ASP A 66 -4.87 9.12 -8.69
C ASP A 66 -3.76 9.87 -7.91
N SER A 67 -4.08 10.74 -6.97
CA SER A 67 -3.14 11.50 -6.15
C SER A 67 -2.95 10.89 -4.76
N GLY A 68 -2.00 11.41 -3.99
CA GLY A 68 -1.75 10.99 -2.61
C GLY A 68 -2.95 11.05 -1.67
N ASN A 69 -3.96 11.86 -2.00
CA ASN A 69 -5.21 11.92 -1.23
C ASN A 69 -5.98 10.59 -1.21
N TYR A 70 -5.66 9.68 -2.11
CA TYR A 70 -6.34 8.39 -2.27
C TYR A 70 -5.43 7.20 -1.93
N HIS A 71 -4.28 7.40 -1.26
CA HIS A 71 -3.34 6.33 -0.87
C HIS A 71 -4.01 5.18 -0.12
N TYR A 72 -5.06 5.46 0.66
CA TYR A 72 -5.85 4.45 1.37
C TYR A 72 -6.43 3.37 0.45
N MET A 73 -6.54 3.64 -0.86
CA MET A 73 -6.99 2.64 -1.84
C MET A 73 -6.12 1.39 -1.85
N THR A 74 -4.83 1.53 -1.54
CA THR A 74 -3.92 0.38 -1.41
C THR A 74 -4.47 -0.60 -0.39
N ARG A 75 -4.92 -0.14 0.79
CA ARG A 75 -5.53 -1.01 1.80
C ARG A 75 -6.77 -1.74 1.26
N LEU A 76 -7.65 -1.06 0.50
CA LEU A 76 -8.84 -1.70 -0.06
C LEU A 76 -8.48 -2.81 -1.06
N TRP A 77 -7.42 -2.65 -1.86
CA TRP A 77 -6.89 -3.72 -2.70
C TRP A 77 -6.33 -4.87 -1.88
N LEU A 78 -5.58 -4.58 -0.81
CA LEU A 78 -4.94 -5.58 0.04
C LEU A 78 -5.94 -6.45 0.82
N THR A 79 -7.17 -5.99 1.09
CA THR A 79 -8.22 -6.81 1.72
C THR A 79 -8.56 -8.08 0.94
N ARG A 80 -8.21 -8.14 -0.35
CA ARG A 80 -8.49 -9.26 -1.25
C ARG A 80 -7.35 -10.28 -1.33
N MET A 81 -6.26 -10.03 -0.59
CA MET A 81 -5.14 -10.96 -0.53
C MET A 81 -5.47 -12.10 0.43
N ASP A 82 -5.60 -13.30 -0.11
CA ASP A 82 -5.97 -14.52 0.62
C ASP A 82 -4.77 -15.32 1.13
N GLN A 83 -3.56 -14.93 0.73
CA GLN A 83 -2.30 -15.51 1.19
C GLN A 83 -1.51 -14.49 1.98
N PRO A 84 -0.69 -14.94 2.94
CA PRO A 84 0.21 -14.04 3.66
C PRO A 84 1.19 -13.33 2.74
N PHE A 85 1.40 -12.05 3.01
CA PHE A 85 2.23 -11.17 2.21
C PHE A 85 2.96 -10.12 3.04
N CYS A 86 3.95 -9.50 2.42
CA CYS A 86 4.63 -8.32 2.94
C CYS A 86 4.41 -7.15 1.97
N LEU A 87 4.32 -5.97 2.52
CA LEU A 87 4.11 -4.74 1.76
C LEU A 87 5.39 -3.93 1.71
N LEU A 88 5.87 -3.61 0.52
CA LEU A 88 6.98 -2.67 0.31
C LEU A 88 6.41 -1.33 -0.15
N VAL A 89 6.68 -0.28 0.62
CA VAL A 89 6.17 1.08 0.37
C VAL A 89 7.34 2.03 0.16
N TYR A 90 7.31 2.77 -0.94
CA TYR A 90 8.19 3.90 -1.20
C TYR A 90 7.38 5.19 -1.06
N ASP A 91 7.56 5.88 0.05
CA ASP A 91 6.86 7.13 0.34
C ASP A 91 7.76 8.09 1.13
N ASN A 92 7.43 9.37 1.14
CA ASN A 92 8.04 10.38 2.01
C ASN A 92 7.36 10.48 3.38
N HIS A 93 6.21 9.82 3.55
CA HIS A 93 5.43 9.79 4.78
C HIS A 93 5.34 8.37 5.33
N THR A 94 4.99 8.24 6.59
CA THR A 94 4.79 6.91 7.20
C THR A 94 3.42 6.31 6.87
N ASP A 95 2.44 7.15 6.60
CA ASP A 95 1.01 6.79 6.49
C ASP A 95 0.51 5.92 7.65
N MET A 96 1.10 6.16 8.84
CA MET A 96 0.81 5.45 10.09
C MET A 96 0.30 6.41 11.18
N GLN A 97 -0.28 7.54 10.77
CA GLN A 97 -0.89 8.47 11.71
C GLN A 97 -2.09 7.81 12.41
N PRO A 98 -2.31 8.10 13.70
CA PRO A 98 -3.50 7.62 14.38
C PRO A 98 -4.76 8.13 13.69
N PRO A 99 -5.84 7.32 13.67
CA PRO A 99 -7.05 7.69 12.97
C PRO A 99 -7.63 8.98 13.54
N ALA A 100 -7.90 9.93 12.64
CA ALA A 100 -8.70 11.11 12.96
C ALA A 100 -10.19 10.72 12.94
N PHE A 101 -11.02 11.43 13.68
CA PHE A 101 -12.49 11.32 13.58
C PHE A 101 -13.05 9.88 13.64
N GLY A 102 -12.86 9.20 14.79
CA GLY A 102 -13.61 7.97 15.08
C GLY A 102 -13.22 6.74 14.25
N GLY A 103 -12.00 6.69 13.74
CA GLY A 103 -11.50 5.51 13.03
C GLY A 103 -11.74 5.50 11.52
N ILE A 104 -12.15 6.63 10.95
CA ILE A 104 -12.33 6.75 9.49
C ILE A 104 -11.00 6.49 8.76
N LEU A 105 -11.05 5.70 7.69
CA LEU A 105 -9.89 5.41 6.86
C LEU A 105 -9.34 6.69 6.21
N SER A 106 -8.04 6.92 6.28
CA SER A 106 -7.40 8.13 5.75
C SER A 106 -6.15 7.82 4.92
N CYS A 107 -5.77 8.77 4.05
CA CYS A 107 -4.53 8.67 3.28
C CYS A 107 -3.28 8.66 4.16
N GLY A 108 -3.30 9.31 5.33
CA GLY A 108 -2.15 9.36 6.24
C GLY A 108 -2.12 8.27 7.32
N GLY A 109 -3.14 7.41 7.41
CA GLY A 109 -3.22 6.36 8.44
C GLY A 109 -3.49 4.95 7.89
N TRP A 110 -3.53 4.78 6.58
CA TRP A 110 -3.96 3.53 5.96
C TRP A 110 -3.00 2.34 6.23
N ILE A 111 -1.70 2.59 6.41
CA ILE A 111 -0.71 1.53 6.71
C ILE A 111 -0.93 0.98 8.11
N ALA A 112 -1.15 1.85 9.11
CA ALA A 112 -1.47 1.40 10.46
C ALA A 112 -2.77 0.56 10.45
N ALA A 113 -3.84 1.08 9.84
CA ALA A 113 -5.10 0.36 9.70
C ALA A 113 -4.93 -0.99 8.97
N ALA A 114 -4.10 -1.06 7.92
CA ALA A 114 -3.82 -2.30 7.22
C ALA A 114 -3.10 -3.32 8.11
N LEU A 115 -2.08 -2.89 8.89
CA LEU A 115 -1.37 -3.77 9.82
C LEU A 115 -2.27 -4.29 10.94
N GLU A 116 -3.20 -3.48 11.44
CA GLU A 116 -4.12 -3.87 12.52
C GLU A 116 -5.21 -4.83 12.04
N GLU A 117 -5.74 -4.63 10.83
CA GLU A 117 -6.96 -5.29 10.38
C GLU A 117 -6.71 -6.46 9.41
N LEU A 118 -5.58 -6.46 8.67
CA LEU A 118 -5.30 -7.48 7.67
C LEU A 118 -4.40 -8.58 8.24
N GLU A 119 -5.00 -9.69 8.65
CA GLU A 119 -4.27 -10.85 9.21
C GLU A 119 -3.18 -11.39 8.28
N ASN A 120 -3.38 -11.30 6.97
CA ASN A 120 -2.43 -11.77 5.97
C ASN A 120 -1.27 -10.80 5.72
N LEU A 121 -1.36 -9.53 6.10
CA LEU A 121 -0.24 -8.60 6.05
C LEU A 121 0.70 -8.87 7.23
N LYS A 122 1.89 -9.40 6.97
CA LYS A 122 2.83 -9.78 8.03
C LYS A 122 3.79 -8.64 8.39
N TYR A 123 4.39 -8.02 7.39
CA TYR A 123 5.35 -6.94 7.57
C TYR A 123 5.14 -5.83 6.56
N VAL A 124 5.50 -4.62 6.95
CA VAL A 124 5.63 -3.47 6.06
C VAL A 124 7.09 -3.05 6.02
N ILE A 125 7.65 -2.93 4.83
CA ILE A 125 8.97 -2.35 4.58
C ILE A 125 8.72 -0.94 4.07
N LEU A 126 9.02 0.06 4.90
CA LEU A 126 8.74 1.46 4.63
C LEU A 126 10.05 2.18 4.30
N VAL A 127 10.13 2.73 3.09
CA VAL A 127 11.35 3.30 2.50
C VAL A 127 11.11 4.75 2.12
N GLY A 128 11.88 5.68 2.69
CA GLY A 128 11.91 7.07 2.26
C GLY A 128 11.44 8.15 3.23
N PRO A 129 10.63 7.88 4.26
CA PRO A 129 10.29 8.91 5.23
C PRO A 129 11.51 9.43 6.00
N ASP A 130 11.39 10.62 6.60
CA ASP A 130 12.40 11.15 7.51
C ASP A 130 12.60 10.23 8.73
N GLU A 131 13.81 10.16 9.26
CA GLU A 131 14.11 9.30 10.41
C GLU A 131 13.24 9.65 11.64
N ALA A 132 12.98 10.93 11.85
CA ALA A 132 12.11 11.40 12.93
C ALA A 132 10.64 10.94 12.78
N ALA A 133 10.20 10.64 11.57
CA ALA A 133 8.84 10.15 11.32
C ALA A 133 8.60 8.74 11.87
N TYR A 134 9.65 7.98 12.20
CA TYR A 134 9.52 6.67 12.87
C TYR A 134 8.82 6.75 14.23
N GLU A 135 8.89 7.90 14.91
CA GLU A 135 8.17 8.14 16.16
C GLU A 135 6.63 8.16 15.99
N GLN A 136 6.12 8.28 14.76
CA GLN A 136 4.69 8.18 14.46
C GLN A 136 4.19 6.73 14.45
N VAL A 137 5.09 5.77 14.36
CA VAL A 137 4.74 4.35 14.35
C VAL A 137 4.35 3.94 15.77
N ASP A 138 3.13 3.39 15.94
CA ASP A 138 2.67 2.85 17.21
C ASP A 138 3.62 1.76 17.71
N GLU A 139 3.96 1.79 19.00
CA GLU A 139 4.89 0.83 19.62
C GLU A 139 4.44 -0.64 19.39
N ASN A 140 3.14 -0.89 19.36
CA ASN A 140 2.61 -2.25 19.13
C ASN A 140 2.77 -2.73 17.68
N LEU A 141 3.08 -1.83 16.74
CA LEU A 141 3.27 -2.15 15.33
C LEU A 141 4.75 -2.16 14.92
N LYS A 142 5.65 -1.60 15.75
CA LYS A 142 7.09 -1.45 15.41
C LYS A 142 7.76 -2.78 15.04
N ASP A 143 7.42 -3.87 15.69
CA ASP A 143 7.99 -5.20 15.40
C ASP A 143 7.62 -5.73 14.00
N ARG A 144 6.60 -5.13 13.38
CA ARG A 144 6.13 -5.49 12.03
C ARG A 144 6.50 -4.45 10.97
N VAL A 145 7.27 -3.40 11.34
CA VAL A 145 7.68 -2.33 10.44
C VAL A 145 9.19 -2.30 10.31
N ILE A 146 9.68 -2.54 9.10
CA ILE A 146 11.08 -2.35 8.75
C ILE A 146 11.21 -0.97 8.12
N PHE A 147 11.96 -0.08 8.78
CA PHE A 147 12.02 1.32 8.42
C PHE A 147 13.40 1.69 7.85
N LEU A 148 13.42 2.18 6.62
CA LEU A 148 14.60 2.72 5.96
C LEU A 148 14.40 4.19 5.65
N SER A 149 14.97 5.04 6.51
CA SER A 149 14.81 6.49 6.39
C SER A 149 15.52 7.07 5.16
N ARG A 150 15.09 8.25 4.75
CA ARG A 150 15.70 9.02 3.67
C ARG A 150 17.17 9.33 3.99
N GLU A 151 17.49 9.65 5.24
CA GLU A 151 18.85 9.93 5.71
C GLU A 151 19.77 8.72 5.52
N LYS A 152 19.29 7.52 5.86
CA LYS A 152 20.03 6.27 5.62
C LYS A 152 20.23 6.01 4.13
N LEU A 153 19.20 6.23 3.32
CA LEU A 153 19.29 6.07 1.86
C LEU A 153 20.31 7.01 1.23
N GLN A 154 20.46 8.24 1.72
CA GLN A 154 21.37 9.24 1.16
C GLN A 154 22.85 8.87 1.36
N VAL A 155 23.19 8.16 2.42
CA VAL A 155 24.56 7.73 2.70
C VAL A 155 24.94 6.40 2.08
N MET A 156 23.97 5.61 1.62
CA MET A 156 24.17 4.34 0.95
C MET A 156 24.48 4.54 -0.54
N ASN A 157 25.42 3.78 -1.08
CA ASN A 157 25.58 3.63 -2.53
C ASN A 157 24.52 2.67 -3.12
N ASP A 158 24.46 2.53 -4.43
CA ASP A 158 23.44 1.71 -5.11
C ASP A 158 23.57 0.22 -4.82
N GLU A 159 24.80 -0.29 -4.59
CA GLU A 159 25.03 -1.69 -4.23
C GLU A 159 24.51 -1.97 -2.82
N GLU A 160 24.78 -1.07 -1.87
CA GLU A 160 24.30 -1.16 -0.48
C GLU A 160 22.78 -1.09 -0.40
N ARG A 161 22.13 -0.18 -1.17
CA ARG A 161 20.66 -0.10 -1.25
C ARG A 161 20.05 -1.40 -1.78
N ASN A 162 20.60 -1.91 -2.88
CA ASN A 162 20.13 -3.15 -3.49
C ASN A 162 20.35 -4.36 -2.57
N TRP A 163 21.49 -4.42 -1.89
CA TRP A 163 21.78 -5.47 -0.93
C TRP A 163 20.79 -5.42 0.24
N PHE A 164 20.62 -4.26 0.87
CA PHE A 164 19.70 -4.07 1.98
C PHE A 164 18.27 -4.53 1.64
N LEU A 165 17.74 -4.08 0.51
CA LEU A 165 16.38 -4.46 0.09
C LEU A 165 16.25 -5.97 -0.16
N ARG A 166 17.24 -6.60 -0.78
CA ARG A 166 17.23 -8.05 -1.03
C ARG A 166 17.28 -8.85 0.27
N GLU A 167 18.18 -8.50 1.18
CA GLU A 167 18.29 -9.16 2.48
C GLU A 167 17.01 -9.01 3.29
N THR A 168 16.48 -7.78 3.38
CA THR A 168 15.24 -7.52 4.10
C THR A 168 14.06 -8.34 3.55
N VAL A 169 13.87 -8.38 2.23
CA VAL A 169 12.83 -9.20 1.61
C VAL A 169 13.07 -10.69 1.86
N SER A 170 14.32 -11.14 1.82
CA SER A 170 14.68 -12.54 2.08
C SER A 170 14.40 -12.93 3.53
N GLU A 171 14.83 -12.13 4.50
CA GLU A 171 14.60 -12.38 5.94
C GLU A 171 13.11 -12.45 6.28
N VAL A 172 12.33 -11.52 5.76
CA VAL A 172 10.87 -11.50 5.95
C VAL A 172 10.23 -12.75 5.32
N SER A 173 10.69 -13.18 4.15
CA SER A 173 10.18 -14.39 3.47
C SER A 173 10.53 -15.67 4.24
N VAL A 174 11.73 -15.75 4.82
CA VAL A 174 12.20 -16.92 5.60
C VAL A 174 11.48 -17.00 6.95
N SER A 175 11.31 -15.89 7.65
CA SER A 175 10.55 -15.83 8.92
C SER A 175 9.14 -16.36 8.73
N TYR A 176 8.52 -16.08 7.60
CA TYR A 176 7.20 -16.57 7.25
C TYR A 176 7.16 -18.09 7.02
N THR A 177 8.15 -18.67 6.34
CA THR A 177 8.23 -20.13 6.13
C THR A 177 8.46 -20.90 7.43
N HIS A 178 9.19 -20.33 8.38
CA HIS A 178 9.38 -20.94 9.70
C HIS A 178 8.11 -20.91 10.58
N LEU A 179 7.33 -19.84 10.53
CA LEU A 179 6.05 -19.77 11.26
C LEU A 179 5.04 -20.83 10.75
N ARG A 180 4.99 -21.07 9.43
CA ARG A 180 4.14 -22.13 8.86
C ARG A 180 4.54 -23.55 9.29
N ALA A 181 5.83 -23.81 9.50
CA ALA A 181 6.31 -25.11 9.95
C ALA A 181 5.87 -25.45 11.40
N HIS A 182 5.58 -24.45 12.22
CA HIS A 182 5.11 -24.64 13.60
C HIS A 182 3.59 -24.79 13.72
N GLU A 183 2.81 -24.32 12.75
CA GLU A 183 1.34 -24.44 12.77
C GLU A 183 0.81 -25.81 12.28
N THR A 184 1.67 -26.64 11.72
CA THR A 184 1.30 -27.98 11.17
C THR A 184 1.71 -29.16 12.07
N SER A 185 2.01 -28.91 13.36
CA SER A 185 2.41 -29.96 14.32
C SER A 185 1.32 -30.28 15.31
#